data_ef32aacc467cf379efe28cd65eac70f0
#
_entry.id   ef32aacc467cf379efe28cd65eac70f0
#
_cell.length_a   1.000
_cell.length_b   1.000
_cell.length_c   1.000
_cell.angle_alpha   90.00
_cell.angle_beta   90.00
_cell.angle_gamma   90.00
#
_symmetry.space_group_name_H-M   'P 1'
#
loop_
_entity.id
_entity.type
_entity.pdbx_description
1 polymer ?
#
loop_
_entity_poly.entity_id
_entity_poly.type
_entity_poly.pdbx_seq_one_letter_code
_entity_poly.pdbx_strand_id
1 'polypeptide(L)'
;MQFWTSKITVLTIISVALVSACTSTDGKTDPQELREIAQRMNLSPLMISEAHSPELFDLGQSLFFDPILSGNRNISCATCHHPSASTGDGLPVSIGTGGKGLSVQRELGSDRKFIARNSPELFNRGDPKWHSLFWDGRVEFNYPQGIKSPAGNDLPKSVPNVLVAQSMFPVTSRDEMLGFKDEYSVN
;
A
#
# COMPACT_ATOMS: atom_id res chain seq x y z
N MET A 1 8.02 -18.70 66.16
CA MET A 1 6.92 -18.07 65.43
C MET A 1 7.31 -16.69 64.83
N GLN A 2 8.52 -16.55 64.27
CA GLN A 2 9.03 -15.22 63.83
C GLN A 2 9.62 -15.21 62.42
N PHE A 3 9.56 -16.29 61.67
CA PHE A 3 10.21 -16.41 60.35
C PHE A 3 9.27 -16.32 59.14
N TRP A 4 7.96 -16.12 59.35
CA TRP A 4 7.00 -16.15 58.22
C TRP A 4 6.54 -14.77 57.75
N THR A 5 6.72 -13.73 58.56
CA THR A 5 6.30 -12.37 58.21
C THR A 5 7.28 -11.65 57.26
N SER A 6 8.57 -12.03 57.29
CA SER A 6 9.59 -11.39 56.44
C SER A 6 9.49 -11.79 54.95
N LYS A 7 9.06 -13.00 54.67
CA LYS A 7 8.96 -13.49 53.27
C LYS A 7 7.75 -12.93 52.51
N ILE A 8 6.66 -12.65 53.21
CA ILE A 8 5.45 -12.09 52.60
C ILE A 8 5.67 -10.64 52.22
N THR A 9 6.38 -9.88 53.02
CA THR A 9 6.66 -8.45 52.76
C THR A 9 7.57 -8.26 51.57
N VAL A 10 8.58 -9.13 51.37
CA VAL A 10 9.47 -9.06 50.24
C VAL A 10 8.76 -9.45 48.93
N LEU A 11 7.88 -10.45 48.97
CA LEU A 11 7.13 -10.85 47.78
C LEU A 11 6.12 -9.77 47.34
N THR A 12 5.50 -9.07 48.31
CA THR A 12 4.55 -7.99 48.01
C THR A 12 5.26 -6.78 47.42
N ILE A 13 6.45 -6.45 47.89
CA ILE A 13 7.25 -5.32 47.33
C ILE A 13 7.71 -5.63 45.89
N ILE A 14 8.15 -6.86 45.62
CA ILE A 14 8.54 -7.25 44.27
C ILE A 14 7.34 -7.25 43.30
N SER A 15 6.16 -7.67 43.74
CA SER A 15 4.96 -7.64 42.91
C SER A 15 4.49 -6.21 42.61
N VAL A 16 4.59 -5.29 43.56
CA VAL A 16 4.25 -3.87 43.34
C VAL A 16 5.28 -3.19 42.42
N ALA A 17 6.56 -3.52 42.54
CA ALA A 17 7.59 -2.98 41.66
C ALA A 17 7.44 -3.46 40.18
N LEU A 18 7.01 -4.71 39.96
CA LEU A 18 6.77 -5.25 38.64
C LEU A 18 5.52 -4.69 37.97
N VAL A 19 4.48 -4.34 38.72
CA VAL A 19 3.29 -3.70 38.18
C VAL A 19 3.55 -2.22 37.83
N SER A 20 4.41 -1.55 38.57
CA SER A 20 4.78 -0.14 38.28
C SER A 20 5.63 0.01 37.02
N ALA A 21 6.28 -1.05 36.54
CA ALA A 21 7.08 -1.02 35.30
C ALA A 21 6.21 -1.14 34.05
N CYS A 22 4.91 -1.46 34.19
CA CYS A 22 3.96 -1.57 33.08
C CYS A 22 2.98 -0.37 32.99
N THR A 23 3.14 0.67 33.80
CA THR A 23 2.45 1.93 33.53
C THR A 23 3.15 2.58 32.35
N SER A 24 2.67 2.28 31.14
CA SER A 24 3.01 3.05 29.95
C SER A 24 2.76 4.52 30.25
N THR A 25 3.81 5.29 30.31
CA THR A 25 3.73 6.74 30.14
C THR A 25 2.81 6.99 28.95
N ASP A 26 1.76 7.76 29.16
CA ASP A 26 0.89 8.24 28.08
C ASP A 26 1.79 8.66 26.91
N GLY A 27 1.73 7.89 25.83
CA GLY A 27 2.67 8.03 24.70
C GLY A 27 2.45 9.28 23.84
N LYS A 28 2.23 10.42 24.50
CA LYS A 28 2.28 11.73 23.87
C LYS A 28 3.74 12.18 23.84
N THR A 29 4.42 11.77 22.78
CA THR A 29 5.73 12.34 22.47
C THR A 29 5.57 13.84 22.32
N ASP A 30 6.38 14.61 23.04
CA ASP A 30 6.37 16.07 22.95
C ASP A 30 6.65 16.48 21.49
N PRO A 31 5.80 17.33 20.89
CA PRO A 31 6.03 17.84 19.53
C PRO A 31 7.41 18.48 19.34
N GLN A 32 8.00 19.03 20.39
CA GLN A 32 9.33 19.60 20.34
C GLN A 32 10.41 18.50 20.24
N GLU A 33 10.29 17.45 21.05
CA GLU A 33 11.17 16.29 20.96
C GLU A 33 11.14 15.63 19.59
N LEU A 34 9.95 15.50 18.99
CA LEU A 34 9.81 14.99 17.62
C LEU A 34 10.52 15.86 16.57
N ARG A 35 10.44 17.19 16.70
CA ARG A 35 11.15 18.10 15.81
C ARG A 35 12.67 17.97 15.96
N GLU A 36 13.16 17.85 17.17
CA GLU A 36 14.59 17.66 17.43
C GLU A 36 15.10 16.32 16.86
N ILE A 37 14.30 15.25 16.99
CA ILE A 37 14.61 13.96 16.36
C ILE A 37 14.66 14.11 14.85
N ALA A 38 13.64 14.73 14.24
CA ALA A 38 13.60 14.96 12.80
C ALA A 38 14.81 15.75 12.29
N GLN A 39 15.20 16.80 13.01
CA GLN A 39 16.40 17.60 12.68
C GLN A 39 17.69 16.77 12.79
N ARG A 40 17.87 16.01 13.88
CA ARG A 40 19.04 15.14 14.05
C ARG A 40 19.14 14.06 12.98
N MET A 41 18.00 13.54 12.52
CA MET A 41 17.92 12.55 11.45
C MET A 41 17.95 13.18 10.05
N ASN A 42 18.09 14.50 9.96
CA ASN A 42 18.05 15.26 8.71
C ASN A 42 16.82 14.94 7.85
N LEU A 43 15.66 14.76 8.53
CA LEU A 43 14.39 14.55 7.85
C LEU A 43 13.87 15.89 7.32
N SER A 44 13.50 15.89 6.05
CA SER A 44 12.86 17.03 5.39
C SER A 44 11.46 16.65 4.89
N PRO A 45 10.54 17.61 4.78
CA PRO A 45 9.27 17.36 4.11
C PRO A 45 9.49 16.81 2.70
N LEU A 46 8.58 15.96 2.26
CA LEU A 46 8.58 15.50 0.87
C LEU A 46 8.38 16.71 -0.05
N MET A 47 9.15 16.73 -1.14
CA MET A 47 8.92 17.71 -2.18
C MET A 47 7.60 17.36 -2.88
N ILE A 48 6.64 18.27 -2.82
CA ILE A 48 5.43 18.15 -3.63
C ILE A 48 5.89 18.40 -5.07
N SER A 49 5.81 17.38 -5.92
CA SER A 49 6.02 17.57 -7.36
C SER A 49 4.99 18.54 -7.90
N GLU A 50 5.30 19.20 -9.03
CA GLU A 50 4.37 20.12 -9.68
C GLU A 50 2.98 19.48 -9.77
N ALA A 51 1.96 20.24 -9.35
CA ALA A 51 0.59 19.79 -9.40
C ALA A 51 0.22 19.49 -10.86
N HIS A 52 -0.33 18.34 -11.13
CA HIS A 52 -0.94 18.02 -12.41
C HIS A 52 -2.10 18.99 -12.68
N SER A 53 -2.48 19.19 -13.96
CA SER A 53 -3.66 19.99 -14.24
C SER A 53 -4.90 19.41 -13.54
N PRO A 54 -5.84 20.27 -13.09
CA PRO A 54 -7.08 19.81 -12.45
C PRO A 54 -7.82 18.76 -13.27
N GLU A 55 -7.86 18.94 -14.60
CA GLU A 55 -8.56 18.03 -15.52
C GLU A 55 -7.90 16.65 -15.56
N LEU A 56 -6.57 16.60 -15.52
CA LEU A 56 -5.83 15.36 -15.49
C LEU A 56 -6.01 14.63 -14.14
N PHE A 57 -6.07 15.39 -13.05
CA PHE A 57 -6.38 14.86 -11.72
C PHE A 57 -7.79 14.28 -11.66
N ASP A 58 -8.80 15.00 -12.15
CA ASP A 58 -10.20 14.58 -12.15
C ASP A 58 -10.40 13.33 -13.01
N LEU A 59 -9.74 13.27 -14.16
CA LEU A 59 -9.74 12.07 -15.00
C LEU A 59 -9.10 10.89 -14.27
N GLY A 60 -7.93 11.08 -13.66
CA GLY A 60 -7.23 10.05 -12.90
C GLY A 60 -8.05 9.53 -11.73
N GLN A 61 -8.70 10.44 -10.98
CA GLN A 61 -9.60 10.08 -9.89
C GLN A 61 -10.80 9.27 -10.41
N SER A 62 -11.43 9.70 -11.50
CA SER A 62 -12.53 8.99 -12.10
C SER A 62 -12.13 7.58 -12.52
N LEU A 63 -11.02 7.42 -13.23
CA LEU A 63 -10.51 6.12 -13.67
C LEU A 63 -10.08 5.22 -12.50
N PHE A 64 -9.66 5.80 -11.39
CA PHE A 64 -9.26 5.03 -10.20
C PHE A 64 -10.44 4.29 -9.56
N PHE A 65 -11.62 4.89 -9.60
CA PHE A 65 -12.85 4.31 -9.02
C PHE A 65 -13.74 3.59 -10.05
N ASP A 66 -13.62 3.91 -11.33
CA ASP A 66 -14.45 3.33 -12.39
C ASP A 66 -13.87 1.98 -12.85
N PRO A 67 -14.66 0.91 -12.92
CA PRO A 67 -14.23 -0.39 -13.42
C PRO A 67 -14.03 -0.44 -14.96
N ILE A 68 -14.18 0.67 -15.68
CA ILE A 68 -14.08 0.71 -17.16
C ILE A 68 -12.74 0.16 -17.69
N LEU A 69 -11.67 0.27 -16.90
CA LEU A 69 -10.35 -0.24 -17.29
C LEU A 69 -10.19 -1.75 -17.12
N SER A 70 -11.15 -2.44 -16.48
CA SER A 70 -11.10 -3.90 -16.35
C SER A 70 -11.82 -4.58 -17.52
N GLY A 71 -11.32 -5.74 -17.94
CA GLY A 71 -11.86 -6.44 -19.12
C GLY A 71 -13.32 -6.83 -18.99
N ASN A 72 -13.74 -7.27 -17.81
CA ASN A 72 -15.14 -7.63 -17.51
C ASN A 72 -15.87 -6.56 -16.67
N ARG A 73 -15.31 -5.38 -16.52
CA ARG A 73 -15.91 -4.21 -15.86
C ARG A 73 -16.48 -4.46 -14.47
N ASN A 74 -15.80 -5.28 -13.69
CA ASN A 74 -16.23 -5.64 -12.33
C ASN A 74 -15.19 -5.32 -11.24
N ILE A 75 -14.09 -4.68 -11.59
CA ILE A 75 -13.03 -4.29 -10.67
C ILE A 75 -12.40 -2.96 -11.12
N SER A 76 -12.07 -2.11 -10.17
CA SER A 76 -11.33 -0.86 -10.37
C SER A 76 -10.03 -0.86 -9.55
N CYS A 77 -9.17 0.13 -9.75
CA CYS A 77 -7.98 0.31 -8.91
C CYS A 77 -8.37 0.42 -7.43
N ALA A 78 -9.43 1.18 -7.12
CA ALA A 78 -9.93 1.35 -5.76
C ALA A 78 -10.47 0.06 -5.13
N THR A 79 -10.70 -1.01 -5.88
CA THR A 79 -11.10 -2.30 -5.31
C THR A 79 -10.00 -2.92 -4.47
N CYS A 80 -8.74 -2.83 -4.94
CA CYS A 80 -7.56 -3.34 -4.23
C CYS A 80 -6.80 -2.21 -3.50
N HIS A 81 -7.04 -0.96 -3.85
CA HIS A 81 -6.40 0.21 -3.25
C HIS A 81 -7.44 1.14 -2.61
N HIS A 82 -8.27 0.57 -1.71
CA HIS A 82 -9.40 1.32 -1.17
C HIS A 82 -8.98 2.33 -0.11
N PRO A 83 -9.46 3.59 -0.16
CA PRO A 83 -9.11 4.62 0.81
C PRO A 83 -9.38 4.22 2.27
N SER A 84 -10.48 3.51 2.54
CA SER A 84 -10.81 3.05 3.90
C SER A 84 -9.89 1.95 4.44
N ALA A 85 -9.09 1.32 3.57
CA ALA A 85 -8.06 0.32 3.93
C ALA A 85 -6.65 0.88 3.76
N SER A 86 -6.46 2.18 4.00
CA SER A 86 -5.18 2.88 3.84
C SER A 86 -4.59 2.73 2.44
N THR A 87 -5.44 2.74 1.41
CA THR A 87 -5.10 2.54 0.00
C THR A 87 -4.49 1.17 -0.35
N GLY A 88 -4.72 0.18 0.50
CA GLY A 88 -4.55 -1.25 0.23
C GLY A 88 -5.90 -1.97 0.22
N ASP A 89 -5.91 -3.29 0.39
CA ASP A 89 -7.13 -4.10 0.54
C ASP A 89 -7.26 -4.78 1.90
N GLY A 90 -6.21 -4.70 2.74
CA GLY A 90 -6.17 -5.33 4.06
C GLY A 90 -6.04 -6.86 4.03
N LEU A 91 -5.79 -7.45 2.86
CA LEU A 91 -5.61 -8.89 2.68
C LEU A 91 -4.12 -9.25 2.58
N PRO A 92 -3.70 -10.42 3.09
CA PRO A 92 -2.31 -10.88 2.92
C PRO A 92 -1.95 -11.17 1.45
N VAL A 93 -2.95 -11.57 0.66
CA VAL A 93 -2.90 -11.75 -0.79
C VAL A 93 -4.19 -11.23 -1.39
N SER A 94 -4.05 -10.42 -2.44
CA SER A 94 -5.19 -9.72 -3.03
C SER A 94 -6.11 -10.64 -3.84
N ILE A 95 -7.35 -10.20 -4.00
CA ILE A 95 -8.36 -10.86 -4.83
C ILE A 95 -8.71 -9.92 -5.97
N GLY A 96 -8.37 -10.34 -7.19
CA GLY A 96 -8.58 -9.55 -8.40
C GLY A 96 -9.99 -9.68 -8.99
N THR A 97 -10.06 -9.68 -10.31
CA THR A 97 -11.31 -9.75 -11.07
C THR A 97 -12.15 -10.98 -10.72
N GLY A 98 -13.47 -10.84 -10.76
CA GLY A 98 -14.42 -11.90 -10.40
C GLY A 98 -14.61 -12.12 -8.90
N GLY A 99 -13.85 -11.43 -8.03
CA GLY A 99 -14.12 -11.42 -6.59
C GLY A 99 -15.34 -10.58 -6.23
N LYS A 100 -15.94 -10.83 -5.06
CA LYS A 100 -17.11 -10.13 -4.54
C LYS A 100 -16.79 -9.45 -3.21
N GLY A 101 -17.35 -8.25 -2.98
CA GLY A 101 -17.09 -7.47 -1.78
C GLY A 101 -15.83 -6.61 -1.88
N LEU A 102 -15.45 -5.97 -0.77
CA LEU A 102 -14.31 -5.04 -0.67
C LEU A 102 -13.47 -5.34 0.57
N SER A 103 -12.19 -4.98 0.51
CA SER A 103 -11.27 -5.08 1.62
C SER A 103 -11.24 -6.50 2.23
N VAL A 104 -11.11 -6.62 3.54
CA VAL A 104 -11.05 -7.91 4.26
C VAL A 104 -12.30 -8.79 4.11
N GLN A 105 -13.39 -8.23 3.59
CA GLN A 105 -14.63 -8.95 3.31
C GLN A 105 -14.72 -9.42 1.85
N ARG A 106 -13.66 -9.18 1.06
CA ARG A 106 -13.67 -9.59 -0.34
C ARG A 106 -13.46 -11.10 -0.45
N GLU A 107 -14.38 -11.77 -1.13
CA GLU A 107 -14.39 -13.21 -1.34
C GLU A 107 -13.87 -13.56 -2.73
N LEU A 108 -13.11 -14.64 -2.81
CA LEU A 108 -12.60 -15.16 -4.08
C LEU A 108 -13.77 -15.76 -4.89
N GLY A 109 -13.88 -15.35 -6.15
CA GLY A 109 -14.85 -15.92 -7.08
C GLY A 109 -14.50 -17.35 -7.50
N SER A 110 -15.50 -18.09 -8.01
CA SER A 110 -15.28 -19.42 -8.57
C SER A 110 -14.27 -19.36 -9.73
N ASP A 111 -13.39 -20.36 -9.80
CA ASP A 111 -12.36 -20.49 -10.85
C ASP A 111 -11.37 -19.31 -10.91
N ARG A 112 -11.21 -18.57 -9.79
CA ARG A 112 -10.26 -17.47 -9.64
C ARG A 112 -9.06 -17.86 -8.81
N LYS A 113 -7.98 -17.09 -8.95
CA LYS A 113 -6.76 -17.24 -8.19
C LYS A 113 -6.52 -16.02 -7.33
N PHE A 114 -5.89 -16.22 -6.19
CA PHE A 114 -5.30 -15.12 -5.43
C PHE A 114 -4.16 -14.49 -6.23
N ILE A 115 -4.03 -13.18 -6.13
CA ILE A 115 -2.85 -12.47 -6.57
C ILE A 115 -1.69 -12.83 -5.64
N ALA A 116 -0.54 -13.14 -6.18
CA ALA A 116 0.59 -13.67 -5.42
C ALA A 116 1.18 -12.71 -4.36
N ARG A 117 0.75 -11.45 -4.33
CA ARG A 117 1.19 -10.42 -3.41
C ARG A 117 0.00 -9.62 -2.90
N ASN A 118 0.17 -9.01 -1.71
CA ASN A 118 -0.79 -8.04 -1.22
C ASN A 118 -0.74 -6.75 -2.04
N SER A 119 -1.82 -6.01 -1.99
CA SER A 119 -1.93 -4.68 -2.58
C SER A 119 -1.24 -3.67 -1.66
N PRO A 120 -0.13 -3.05 -2.07
CA PRO A 120 0.58 -2.08 -1.22
C PRO A 120 -0.21 -0.78 -1.11
N GLU A 121 0.05 -0.02 -0.06
CA GLU A 121 -0.43 1.35 0.04
C GLU A 121 0.12 2.23 -1.09
N LEU A 122 -0.58 3.33 -1.42
CA LEU A 122 -0.22 4.25 -2.50
C LEU A 122 0.38 5.57 -2.00
N PHE A 123 0.56 5.74 -0.68
CA PHE A 123 1.06 6.98 -0.10
C PHE A 123 2.45 7.33 -0.63
N ASN A 124 2.58 8.53 -1.16
CA ASN A 124 3.84 9.09 -1.66
C ASN A 124 4.55 8.25 -2.75
N ARG A 125 3.87 7.30 -3.40
CA ARG A 125 4.46 6.47 -4.45
C ARG A 125 4.82 7.25 -5.71
N GLY A 126 4.30 8.47 -5.86
CA GLY A 126 4.67 9.42 -6.92
C GLY A 126 5.91 10.25 -6.63
N ASP A 127 6.55 10.12 -5.46
CA ASP A 127 7.78 10.84 -5.15
C ASP A 127 8.90 10.44 -6.14
N PRO A 128 9.63 11.41 -6.74
CA PRO A 128 10.70 11.11 -7.69
C PRO A 128 11.84 10.23 -7.15
N LYS A 129 11.93 10.07 -5.83
CA LYS A 129 12.91 9.17 -5.20
C LYS A 129 12.54 7.70 -5.33
N TRP A 130 11.31 7.37 -5.71
CA TRP A 130 10.94 6.01 -6.06
C TRP A 130 11.50 5.65 -7.43
N HIS A 131 12.58 4.88 -7.45
CA HIS A 131 13.24 4.46 -8.68
C HIS A 131 12.82 3.06 -9.12
N SER A 132 12.19 2.29 -8.24
CA SER A 132 11.83 0.90 -8.50
C SER A 132 10.50 0.57 -7.83
N LEU A 133 9.65 -0.16 -8.55
CA LEU A 133 8.33 -0.60 -8.12
C LEU A 133 8.12 -2.08 -8.43
N PHE A 134 7.07 -2.67 -7.87
CA PHE A 134 6.86 -4.09 -7.66
C PHE A 134 7.86 -4.72 -6.67
N TRP A 135 7.51 -5.87 -6.14
CA TRP A 135 8.32 -6.60 -5.16
C TRP A 135 9.69 -7.02 -5.68
N ASP A 136 9.76 -7.31 -6.96
CA ASP A 136 10.96 -7.78 -7.68
C ASP A 136 11.69 -6.67 -8.45
N GLY A 137 11.22 -5.42 -8.32
CA GLY A 137 11.84 -4.29 -8.97
C GLY A 137 11.72 -4.29 -10.50
N ARG A 138 10.79 -5.09 -11.07
CA ARG A 138 10.72 -5.26 -12.53
C ARG A 138 10.33 -4.00 -13.31
N VAL A 139 9.86 -2.96 -12.62
CA VAL A 139 9.74 -1.60 -13.18
C VAL A 139 10.70 -0.71 -12.44
N GLU A 140 11.74 -0.26 -13.11
CA GLU A 140 12.82 0.54 -12.52
C GLU A 140 13.32 1.62 -13.48
N PHE A 141 13.81 2.72 -12.91
CA PHE A 141 14.48 3.77 -13.66
C PHE A 141 15.99 3.58 -13.59
N ASN A 142 16.61 3.38 -14.75
CA ASN A 142 18.05 3.22 -14.89
C ASN A 142 18.64 4.37 -15.70
N TYR A 143 19.45 5.20 -15.07
CA TYR A 143 20.15 6.26 -15.78
C TYR A 143 21.37 5.69 -16.53
N PRO A 144 21.61 6.06 -17.79
CA PRO A 144 20.82 6.95 -18.65
C PRO A 144 19.76 6.25 -19.52
N GLN A 145 19.53 4.94 -19.35
CA GLN A 145 18.70 4.12 -20.23
C GLN A 145 17.20 4.42 -20.11
N GLY A 146 16.77 5.03 -19.00
CA GLY A 146 15.37 5.34 -18.75
C GLY A 146 14.63 4.22 -18.01
N ILE A 147 13.32 4.08 -18.25
CA ILE A 147 12.47 3.13 -17.54
C ILE A 147 12.60 1.75 -18.19
N LYS A 148 13.04 0.78 -17.38
CA LYS A 148 13.00 -0.64 -17.70
C LYS A 148 11.72 -1.24 -17.15
N SER A 149 11.05 -2.08 -17.92
CA SER A 149 9.84 -2.78 -17.51
C SER A 149 9.66 -4.10 -18.26
N PRO A 150 8.76 -5.00 -17.83
CA PRO A 150 8.44 -6.22 -18.56
C PRO A 150 7.86 -5.97 -19.97
N ALA A 151 7.31 -4.79 -20.23
CA ALA A 151 6.82 -4.42 -21.56
C ALA A 151 7.96 -4.14 -22.57
N GLY A 152 9.19 -3.96 -22.10
CA GLY A 152 10.32 -3.70 -22.98
C GLY A 152 10.07 -2.52 -23.92
N ASN A 153 10.15 -2.76 -25.22
CA ASN A 153 9.94 -1.76 -26.28
C ASN A 153 8.47 -1.35 -26.48
N ASP A 154 7.53 -2.12 -25.92
CA ASP A 154 6.09 -1.82 -26.01
C ASP A 154 5.67 -0.76 -24.96
N LEU A 155 6.55 -0.43 -24.01
CA LEU A 155 6.30 0.67 -23.09
C LEU A 155 6.27 1.99 -23.86
N PRO A 156 5.19 2.80 -23.75
CA PRO A 156 5.14 4.08 -24.44
C PRO A 156 6.31 5.00 -24.03
N LYS A 157 6.97 5.61 -25.01
CA LYS A 157 8.13 6.49 -24.77
C LYS A 157 7.78 7.76 -23.97
N SER A 158 6.50 8.12 -23.91
CA SER A 158 5.99 9.27 -23.18
C SER A 158 5.75 9.03 -21.68
N VAL A 159 6.03 7.81 -21.17
CA VAL A 159 5.85 7.49 -19.75
C VAL A 159 6.85 8.28 -18.91
N PRO A 160 6.38 9.17 -17.99
CA PRO A 160 7.26 10.14 -17.33
C PRO A 160 8.02 9.55 -16.12
N ASN A 161 7.50 8.51 -15.47
CA ASN A 161 8.08 7.93 -14.27
C ASN A 161 7.65 6.46 -14.06
N VAL A 162 8.29 5.81 -13.08
CA VAL A 162 8.04 4.39 -12.79
C VAL A 162 6.64 4.10 -12.28
N LEU A 163 5.97 5.05 -11.60
CA LEU A 163 4.61 4.85 -11.11
C LEU A 163 3.60 4.79 -12.27
N VAL A 164 3.75 5.69 -13.25
CA VAL A 164 2.92 5.66 -14.46
C VAL A 164 3.16 4.37 -15.23
N ALA A 165 4.41 3.93 -15.38
CA ALA A 165 4.71 2.64 -15.99
C ALA A 165 4.03 1.49 -15.24
N GLN A 166 4.16 1.43 -13.91
CA GLN A 166 3.58 0.38 -13.09
C GLN A 166 2.06 0.33 -13.21
N SER A 167 1.38 1.47 -13.19
CA SER A 167 -0.10 1.52 -13.21
C SER A 167 -0.72 0.90 -14.46
N MET A 168 0.06 0.70 -15.53
CA MET A 168 -0.39 0.08 -16.77
C MET A 168 -0.44 -1.46 -16.70
N PHE A 169 0.24 -2.10 -15.75
CA PHE A 169 0.33 -3.57 -15.70
C PHE A 169 -0.92 -4.27 -15.15
N PRO A 170 -1.56 -3.80 -14.07
CA PRO A 170 -2.76 -4.45 -13.54
C PRO A 170 -3.88 -4.62 -14.56
N VAL A 171 -4.07 -3.63 -15.44
CA VAL A 171 -5.12 -3.68 -16.48
C VAL A 171 -4.85 -4.74 -17.56
N THR A 172 -3.60 -5.21 -17.68
CA THR A 172 -3.20 -6.27 -18.63
C THR A 172 -3.09 -7.64 -17.96
N SER A 173 -3.15 -7.69 -16.64
CA SER A 173 -3.05 -8.94 -15.86
C SER A 173 -4.41 -9.64 -15.78
N ARG A 174 -4.43 -10.90 -16.21
CA ARG A 174 -5.67 -11.69 -16.24
C ARG A 174 -6.28 -11.89 -14.87
N ASP A 175 -5.48 -12.14 -13.87
CA ASP A 175 -5.94 -12.41 -12.51
C ASP A 175 -6.25 -11.12 -11.75
N GLU A 176 -5.65 -9.98 -12.15
CA GLU A 176 -5.89 -8.69 -11.49
C GLU A 176 -7.12 -7.98 -12.07
N MET A 177 -7.05 -7.47 -13.30
CA MET A 177 -8.12 -6.62 -13.88
C MET A 177 -8.61 -7.06 -15.26
N LEU A 178 -7.78 -7.77 -16.05
CA LEU A 178 -8.14 -8.12 -17.42
C LEU A 178 -9.27 -9.16 -17.47
N GLY A 179 -9.22 -10.21 -16.64
CA GLY A 179 -10.18 -11.32 -16.70
C GLY A 179 -9.95 -12.27 -17.88
N PHE A 180 -10.92 -13.10 -18.19
CA PHE A 180 -10.88 -14.09 -19.27
C PHE A 180 -11.73 -13.64 -20.46
N LYS A 181 -11.40 -14.09 -21.68
CA LYS A 181 -12.03 -13.62 -22.92
C LYS A 181 -13.52 -13.86 -23.00
N ASP A 182 -14.01 -14.94 -22.41
CA ASP A 182 -15.42 -15.33 -22.37
C ASP A 182 -16.26 -14.48 -21.40
N GLU A 183 -15.60 -13.68 -20.57
CA GLU A 183 -16.25 -12.80 -19.60
C GLU A 183 -16.32 -11.33 -20.05
N TYR A 184 -15.62 -10.99 -21.14
CA TYR A 184 -15.69 -9.64 -21.66
C TYR A 184 -17.12 -9.36 -22.13
N SER A 185 -17.76 -8.38 -21.50
CA SER A 185 -18.97 -7.83 -22.06
C SER A 185 -18.62 -7.20 -23.41
N VAL A 186 -18.85 -7.96 -24.47
CA VAL A 186 -18.78 -7.45 -25.83
C VAL A 186 -20.01 -6.52 -25.99
N ASN A 187 -19.79 -5.24 -25.94
CA ASN A 187 -20.69 -4.23 -26.47
C ASN A 187 -20.00 -3.49 -27.59
#